data_05452ade98c0bb9e4b50929fffdf0d36
#
_entry.id   05452ade98c0bb9e4b50929fffdf0d36
#
_cell.length_a   1.000
_cell.length_b   1.000
_cell.length_c   1.000
_cell.angle_alpha   90.00
_cell.angle_beta   90.00
_cell.angle_gamma   90.00
#
_symmetry.space_group_name_H-M   'P 1'
#
loop_
_entity.id
_entity.type
_entity.pdbx_description
1 polymer ?
#
loop_
_entity_poly.entity_id
_entity_poly.type
_entity_poly.pdbx_seq_one_letter_code
_entity_poly.pdbx_strand_id
1 'polypeptide(L)'
;GAEYKYRFLKNIMGLWIIQEVRRDFGNAHSFAEIVEAAKLSTYFKSTIDVNDDRFLKPKSMIQEIKKACTEKGQQFPVLLGEIAYCVFNSLSKGYRESVNEIERLTGTKYESVNVFGGGCQNNLLNQMIAEQTGKTVYAGPIEATAIGNIVTQMIGNSEIKDISEARKIIGKSFDIETFKA
;
A
#
# COMPACT_ATOMS: atom_id res chain seq x y z
N GLY A 1 -12.56 -2.69 18.58
CA GLY A 1 -13.04 -3.24 17.30
C GLY A 1 -14.48 -3.68 17.37
N ALA A 2 -15.09 -3.96 16.24
CA ALA A 2 -16.40 -4.57 16.20
C ALA A 2 -16.40 -5.89 16.98
N GLU A 3 -17.54 -6.26 17.59
CA GLU A 3 -17.69 -7.50 18.38
C GLU A 3 -16.68 -7.64 19.54
N TYR A 4 -16.21 -6.50 20.11
CA TYR A 4 -15.22 -6.46 21.21
C TYR A 4 -13.88 -7.15 20.89
N LYS A 5 -13.54 -7.36 19.61
CA LYS A 5 -12.27 -7.97 19.20
C LYS A 5 -11.15 -6.95 19.15
N TYR A 6 -9.94 -7.37 19.52
CA TYR A 6 -8.73 -6.56 19.34
C TYR A 6 -8.35 -6.45 17.86
N ARG A 7 -7.66 -5.37 17.54
CA ARG A 7 -7.14 -5.11 16.21
C ARG A 7 -5.62 -4.93 16.32
N PHE A 8 -4.87 -5.68 15.54
CA PHE A 8 -3.44 -5.43 15.37
C PHE A 8 -3.27 -4.30 14.36
N LEU A 9 -2.53 -3.27 14.73
CA LEU A 9 -2.25 -2.12 13.88
C LEU A 9 -0.75 -1.90 13.83
N LYS A 10 -0.24 -1.62 12.63
CA LYS A 10 1.12 -1.19 12.38
C LYS A 10 1.08 -0.01 11.43
N ASN A 11 1.69 1.10 11.82
CA ASN A 11 1.84 2.25 10.94
C ASN A 11 3.03 2.01 10.00
N ILE A 12 2.82 2.24 8.72
CA ILE A 12 3.84 2.24 7.68
C ILE A 12 3.71 3.57 6.95
N MET A 13 4.84 4.22 6.63
CA MET A 13 4.86 5.55 5.97
C MET A 13 4.03 5.58 4.68
N GLY A 14 3.94 4.47 3.98
CA GLY A 14 3.05 4.28 2.83
C GLY A 14 3.37 5.20 1.66
N LEU A 15 2.32 5.49 0.89
CA LEU A 15 2.43 6.30 -0.33
C LEU A 15 2.66 7.81 -0.06
N TRP A 16 2.73 8.22 1.20
CA TRP A 16 3.18 9.56 1.59
C TRP A 16 4.53 9.92 0.95
N ILE A 17 5.47 8.97 0.92
CA ILE A 17 6.78 9.17 0.29
C ILE A 17 6.63 9.57 -1.19
N ILE A 18 5.74 8.92 -1.93
CA ILE A 18 5.48 9.25 -3.35
C ILE A 18 4.79 10.62 -3.50
N GLN A 19 3.91 10.99 -2.57
CA GLN A 19 3.30 12.33 -2.58
C GLN A 19 4.36 13.41 -2.42
N GLU A 20 5.32 13.21 -1.51
CA GLU A 20 6.43 14.14 -1.30
C GLU A 20 7.41 14.16 -2.48
N VAL A 21 7.73 13.00 -3.09
CA VAL A 21 8.50 12.94 -4.34
C VAL A 21 7.81 13.77 -5.43
N ARG A 22 6.49 13.62 -5.59
CA ARG A 22 5.71 14.42 -6.53
C ARG A 22 5.80 15.91 -6.23
N ARG A 23 5.76 16.29 -4.94
CA ARG A 23 5.89 17.69 -4.50
C ARG A 23 7.29 18.25 -4.81
N ASP A 24 8.34 17.46 -4.62
CA ASP A 24 9.72 17.84 -4.97
C ASP A 24 9.87 18.13 -6.47
N PHE A 25 9.08 17.46 -7.33
CA PHE A 25 8.99 17.77 -8.77
C PHE A 25 8.00 18.90 -9.10
N GLY A 26 7.61 19.73 -8.13
CA GLY A 26 6.66 20.82 -8.33
C GLY A 26 5.26 20.38 -8.75
N ASN A 27 4.87 19.13 -8.44
CA ASN A 27 3.62 18.49 -8.88
C ASN A 27 3.47 18.37 -10.41
N ALA A 28 4.58 18.41 -11.16
CA ALA A 28 4.58 18.33 -12.62
C ALA A 28 4.08 16.99 -13.17
N HIS A 29 4.07 15.93 -12.34
CA HIS A 29 3.67 14.58 -12.75
C HIS A 29 2.40 14.15 -12.00
N SER A 30 1.49 13.49 -12.70
CA SER A 30 0.36 12.78 -12.09
C SER A 30 0.82 11.47 -11.42
N PHE A 31 0.01 10.91 -10.53
CA PHE A 31 0.33 9.59 -9.94
C PHE A 31 0.38 8.48 -11.00
N ALA A 32 -0.46 8.55 -12.03
CA ALA A 32 -0.44 7.60 -13.14
C ALA A 32 0.89 7.64 -13.90
N GLU A 33 1.39 8.83 -14.24
CA GLU A 33 2.70 9.00 -14.90
C GLU A 33 3.86 8.48 -14.05
N ILE A 34 3.80 8.68 -12.73
CA ILE A 34 4.80 8.15 -11.80
C ILE A 34 4.80 6.61 -11.81
N VAL A 35 3.62 5.99 -11.82
CA VAL A 35 3.47 4.52 -11.90
C VAL A 35 4.00 4.00 -13.24
N GLU A 36 3.66 4.64 -14.36
CA GLU A 36 4.17 4.23 -15.67
C GLU A 36 5.69 4.37 -15.76
N ALA A 37 6.26 5.46 -15.24
CA ALA A 37 7.71 5.62 -15.17
C ALA A 37 8.37 4.50 -14.31
N ALA A 38 7.74 4.12 -13.20
CA ALA A 38 8.23 3.03 -12.35
C ALA A 38 8.20 1.67 -13.08
N LYS A 39 7.17 1.38 -13.87
CA LYS A 39 7.08 0.15 -14.69
C LYS A 39 8.27 0.00 -15.65
N LEU A 40 8.78 1.11 -16.17
CA LEU A 40 9.94 1.13 -17.06
C LEU A 40 11.28 1.01 -16.29
N SER A 41 11.26 1.05 -14.97
CA SER A 41 12.45 1.07 -14.11
C SER A 41 12.59 -0.18 -13.23
N THR A 42 12.01 -1.30 -13.64
CA THR A 42 12.04 -2.58 -12.90
C THR A 42 13.45 -3.17 -12.73
N TYR A 43 14.41 -2.69 -13.52
CA TYR A 43 15.83 -3.02 -13.40
C TYR A 43 16.47 -2.44 -12.14
N PHE A 44 15.91 -1.38 -11.56
CA PHE A 44 16.44 -0.71 -10.38
C PHE A 44 16.13 -1.50 -9.10
N LYS A 45 17.19 -1.98 -8.41
CA LYS A 45 17.01 -2.96 -7.31
C LYS A 45 17.21 -2.39 -5.90
N SER A 46 17.69 -1.14 -5.78
CA SER A 46 17.91 -0.52 -4.48
C SER A 46 16.61 -0.35 -3.69
N THR A 47 16.74 -0.44 -2.38
CA THR A 47 15.60 -0.31 -1.44
C THR A 47 16.00 0.52 -0.23
N ILE A 48 15.02 1.19 0.35
CA ILE A 48 15.13 1.99 1.56
C ILE A 48 14.32 1.37 2.70
N ASP A 49 14.57 1.76 3.92
CA ASP A 49 13.63 1.52 5.02
C ASP A 49 12.57 2.60 4.98
N VAL A 50 11.36 2.25 4.55
CA VAL A 50 10.26 3.23 4.42
C VAL A 50 9.77 3.79 5.76
N ASN A 51 10.14 3.18 6.88
CA ASN A 51 9.77 3.63 8.22
C ASN A 51 10.86 4.45 8.91
N ASP A 52 11.96 4.77 8.21
CA ASP A 52 13.02 5.64 8.75
C ASP A 52 12.45 7.06 8.96
N ASP A 53 12.70 7.63 10.14
CA ASP A 53 12.19 8.94 10.56
C ASP A 53 12.59 10.08 9.63
N ARG A 54 13.66 9.92 8.82
CA ARG A 54 14.07 10.88 7.80
C ARG A 54 12.97 11.22 6.80
N PHE A 55 12.03 10.28 6.57
CA PHE A 55 10.92 10.44 5.61
C PHE A 55 9.67 11.09 6.21
N LEU A 56 9.64 11.39 7.53
CA LEU A 56 8.48 12.02 8.17
C LEU A 56 8.26 13.46 7.70
N LYS A 57 9.34 14.25 7.65
CA LYS A 57 9.26 15.67 7.26
C LYS A 57 10.57 16.15 6.63
N PRO A 58 11.00 15.59 5.51
CA PRO A 58 12.25 16.01 4.85
C PRO A 58 12.09 17.37 4.18
N LYS A 59 13.21 18.08 3.98
CA LYS A 59 13.25 19.25 3.10
C LYS A 59 13.09 18.87 1.63
N SER A 60 13.65 17.73 1.24
CA SER A 60 13.49 17.08 -0.06
C SER A 60 13.47 15.58 0.13
N MET A 61 12.35 14.96 -0.24
CA MET A 61 12.17 13.51 -0.16
C MET A 61 13.14 12.80 -1.11
N ILE A 62 13.35 13.34 -2.29
CA ILE A 62 14.28 12.79 -3.30
C ILE A 62 15.70 12.72 -2.75
N GLN A 63 16.17 13.77 -2.08
CA GLN A 63 17.53 13.78 -1.52
C GLN A 63 17.67 12.76 -0.37
N GLU A 64 16.67 12.61 0.46
CA GLU A 64 16.71 11.62 1.55
C GLU A 64 16.64 10.18 1.03
N ILE A 65 15.89 9.91 -0.04
CA ILE A 65 15.90 8.60 -0.72
C ILE A 65 17.30 8.29 -1.27
N LYS A 66 17.92 9.24 -2.00
CA LYS A 66 19.27 9.09 -2.54
C LYS A 66 20.28 8.80 -1.45
N LYS A 67 20.25 9.59 -0.37
CA LYS A 67 21.11 9.43 0.79
C LYS A 67 20.94 8.07 1.45
N ALA A 68 19.69 7.63 1.68
CA ALA A 68 19.40 6.33 2.27
C ALA A 68 19.94 5.16 1.44
N CYS A 69 19.88 5.25 0.10
CA CYS A 69 20.50 4.25 -0.78
C CYS A 69 22.03 4.27 -0.66
N THR A 70 22.65 5.45 -0.71
CA THR A 70 24.11 5.63 -0.63
C THR A 70 24.66 5.11 0.69
N GLU A 71 24.03 5.41 1.81
CA GLU A 71 24.43 4.95 3.15
C GLU A 71 24.43 3.42 3.29
N LYS A 72 23.58 2.74 2.50
CA LYS A 72 23.54 1.28 2.41
C LYS A 72 24.49 0.71 1.34
N GLY A 73 25.34 1.52 0.72
CA GLY A 73 26.22 1.10 -0.37
C GLY A 73 25.48 0.68 -1.63
N GLN A 74 24.22 1.11 -1.80
CA GLN A 74 23.40 0.80 -2.97
C GLN A 74 23.50 1.93 -4.01
N GLN A 75 23.16 1.60 -5.26
CA GLN A 75 22.96 2.61 -6.28
C GLN A 75 21.83 3.56 -5.87
N PHE A 76 22.06 4.87 -5.94
CA PHE A 76 21.00 5.85 -5.71
C PHE A 76 20.20 6.11 -7.00
N PRO A 77 18.89 6.35 -6.90
CA PRO A 77 18.05 6.60 -8.07
C PRO A 77 18.26 8.00 -8.63
N VAL A 78 18.22 8.13 -9.95
CA VAL A 78 18.38 9.40 -10.68
C VAL A 78 17.09 9.80 -11.39
N LEU A 79 16.47 8.85 -12.09
CA LEU A 79 15.26 9.06 -12.87
C LEU A 79 14.01 8.99 -11.98
N LEU A 80 12.94 9.68 -12.37
CA LEU A 80 11.65 9.62 -11.69
C LEU A 80 11.18 8.16 -11.49
N GLY A 81 11.30 7.35 -12.54
CA GLY A 81 10.90 5.95 -12.49
C GLY A 81 11.73 5.12 -11.51
N GLU A 82 13.05 5.36 -11.44
CA GLU A 82 13.93 4.69 -10.47
C GLU A 82 13.58 5.07 -9.04
N ILE A 83 13.29 6.36 -8.78
CA ILE A 83 12.85 6.84 -7.47
C ILE A 83 11.55 6.15 -7.07
N ALA A 84 10.56 6.17 -7.96
CA ALA A 84 9.25 5.58 -7.71
C ALA A 84 9.34 4.05 -7.52
N TYR A 85 10.10 3.36 -8.38
CA TYR A 85 10.28 1.91 -8.26
C TYR A 85 11.02 1.52 -6.97
N CYS A 86 12.05 2.29 -6.57
CA CYS A 86 12.73 2.11 -5.30
C CYS A 86 11.74 2.15 -4.13
N VAL A 87 10.86 3.15 -4.12
CA VAL A 87 9.85 3.31 -3.07
C VAL A 87 8.83 2.15 -3.10
N PHE A 88 8.27 1.82 -4.26
CA PHE A 88 7.28 0.73 -4.38
C PHE A 88 7.88 -0.63 -4.00
N ASN A 89 9.10 -0.93 -4.41
CA ASN A 89 9.81 -2.14 -4.03
C ASN A 89 10.07 -2.19 -2.51
N SER A 90 10.41 -1.06 -1.91
CA SER A 90 10.61 -0.95 -0.46
C SER A 90 9.31 -1.13 0.31
N LEU A 91 8.22 -0.52 -0.15
CA LEU A 91 6.89 -0.67 0.44
C LEU A 91 6.39 -2.12 0.37
N SER A 92 6.50 -2.76 -0.80
CA SER A 92 6.05 -4.16 -0.96
C SER A 92 6.81 -5.13 -0.04
N LYS A 93 8.11 -4.91 0.16
CA LYS A 93 8.92 -5.65 1.13
C LYS A 93 8.47 -5.39 2.58
N GLY A 94 8.23 -4.13 2.94
CA GLY A 94 7.73 -3.76 4.26
C GLY A 94 6.36 -4.36 4.56
N TYR A 95 5.48 -4.45 3.57
CA TYR A 95 4.19 -5.14 3.71
C TYR A 95 4.37 -6.65 3.91
N ARG A 96 5.26 -7.30 3.17
CA ARG A 96 5.61 -8.71 3.40
C ARG A 96 6.08 -8.96 4.83
N GLU A 97 6.99 -8.12 5.32
CA GLU A 97 7.50 -8.22 6.69
C GLU A 97 6.38 -8.04 7.72
N SER A 98 5.47 -7.10 7.49
CA SER A 98 4.31 -6.87 8.36
C SER A 98 3.32 -8.03 8.34
N VAL A 99 3.08 -8.65 7.18
CA VAL A 99 2.26 -9.85 7.06
C VAL A 99 2.90 -11.01 7.82
N ASN A 100 4.20 -11.24 7.65
CA ASN A 100 4.92 -12.29 8.36
C ASN A 100 4.90 -12.07 9.88
N GLU A 101 5.03 -10.82 10.32
CA GLU A 101 4.98 -10.47 11.74
C GLU A 101 3.61 -10.77 12.34
N ILE A 102 2.51 -10.36 11.68
CA ILE A 102 1.15 -10.62 12.18
C ILE A 102 0.83 -12.12 12.18
N GLU A 103 1.27 -12.87 11.16
CA GLU A 103 1.14 -14.33 11.12
C GLU A 103 1.86 -15.01 12.29
N ARG A 104 3.07 -14.55 12.61
CA ARG A 104 3.84 -15.04 13.75
C ARG A 104 3.15 -14.74 15.09
N LEU A 105 2.62 -13.52 15.24
CA LEU A 105 1.96 -13.09 16.48
C LEU A 105 0.61 -13.78 16.70
N THR A 106 -0.12 -14.04 15.65
CA THR A 106 -1.48 -14.64 15.74
C THR A 106 -1.49 -16.17 15.62
N GLY A 107 -0.39 -16.76 15.15
CA GLY A 107 -0.34 -18.18 14.80
C GLY A 107 -1.22 -18.55 13.59
N THR A 108 -1.77 -17.56 12.89
CA THR A 108 -2.72 -17.76 11.79
C THR A 108 -2.06 -17.42 10.46
N LYS A 109 -2.20 -18.31 9.47
CA LYS A 109 -1.80 -18.03 8.10
C LYS A 109 -2.95 -17.36 7.35
N TYR A 110 -2.63 -16.27 6.66
CA TYR A 110 -3.59 -15.52 5.86
C TYR A 110 -3.37 -15.83 4.37
N GLU A 111 -4.45 -16.00 3.62
CA GLU A 111 -4.39 -16.33 2.18
C GLU A 111 -4.43 -15.07 1.31
N SER A 112 -4.88 -13.97 1.86
CA SER A 112 -5.07 -12.73 1.09
C SER A 112 -4.72 -11.47 1.87
N VAL A 113 -4.44 -10.42 1.11
CA VAL A 113 -4.26 -9.04 1.57
C VAL A 113 -5.31 -8.17 0.89
N ASN A 114 -6.04 -7.36 1.66
CA ASN A 114 -7.00 -6.40 1.11
C ASN A 114 -6.39 -5.00 1.14
N VAL A 115 -6.40 -4.32 0.00
CA VAL A 115 -5.89 -2.95 -0.17
C VAL A 115 -7.06 -2.01 -0.44
N PHE A 116 -7.23 -0.99 0.39
CA PHE A 116 -8.32 -0.03 0.30
C PHE A 116 -7.80 1.41 0.16
N GLY A 117 -8.72 2.32 -0.19
CA GLY A 117 -8.40 3.73 -0.35
C GLY A 117 -7.59 4.01 -1.62
N GLY A 118 -6.94 5.17 -1.72
CA GLY A 118 -6.20 5.58 -2.90
C GLY A 118 -5.09 4.61 -3.34
N GLY A 119 -4.55 3.83 -2.40
CA GLY A 119 -3.51 2.83 -2.70
C GLY A 119 -3.98 1.70 -3.60
N CYS A 120 -5.28 1.36 -3.58
CA CYS A 120 -5.81 0.29 -4.40
C CYS A 120 -5.76 0.59 -5.91
N GLN A 121 -5.61 1.84 -6.31
CA GLN A 121 -5.47 2.25 -7.70
C GLN A 121 -4.06 2.06 -8.28
N ASN A 122 -3.07 1.70 -7.46
CA ASN A 122 -1.71 1.46 -7.93
C ASN A 122 -1.50 -0.02 -8.26
N ASN A 123 -1.86 -0.41 -9.50
CA ASN A 123 -1.79 -1.80 -9.94
C ASN A 123 -0.36 -2.37 -9.91
N LEU A 124 0.66 -1.54 -10.17
CA LEU A 124 2.06 -1.98 -10.04
C LEU A 124 2.38 -2.38 -8.59
N LEU A 125 2.06 -1.53 -7.63
CA LEU A 125 2.32 -1.82 -6.21
C LEU A 125 1.49 -3.02 -5.73
N ASN A 126 0.23 -3.13 -6.13
CA ASN A 126 -0.64 -4.26 -5.77
C ASN A 126 -0.09 -5.58 -6.29
N GLN A 127 0.40 -5.60 -7.55
CA GLN A 127 1.08 -6.77 -8.11
C GLN A 127 2.37 -7.10 -7.34
N MET A 128 3.19 -6.10 -7.03
CA MET A 128 4.41 -6.29 -6.24
C MET A 128 4.11 -6.82 -4.82
N ILE A 129 3.00 -6.40 -4.21
CA ILE A 129 2.55 -6.93 -2.91
C ILE A 129 2.20 -8.41 -3.05
N ALA A 130 1.43 -8.79 -4.08
CA ALA A 130 1.08 -10.19 -4.33
C ALA A 130 2.34 -11.05 -4.49
N GLU A 131 3.27 -10.65 -5.34
CA GLU A 131 4.53 -11.34 -5.59
C GLU A 131 5.40 -11.45 -4.33
N GLN A 132 5.55 -10.38 -3.56
CA GLN A 132 6.37 -10.35 -2.36
C GLN A 132 5.79 -11.15 -1.20
N THR A 133 4.47 -11.18 -1.07
CA THR A 133 3.79 -11.87 0.03
C THR A 133 3.43 -13.32 -0.31
N GLY A 134 3.36 -13.68 -1.61
CA GLY A 134 2.83 -14.95 -2.09
C GLY A 134 1.33 -15.09 -1.81
N LYS A 135 0.60 -13.98 -1.66
CA LYS A 135 -0.82 -13.95 -1.29
C LYS A 135 -1.65 -13.30 -2.38
N THR A 136 -2.91 -13.69 -2.46
CA THR A 136 -3.87 -12.97 -3.31
C THR A 136 -4.11 -11.58 -2.74
N VAL A 137 -3.95 -10.54 -3.58
CA VAL A 137 -4.28 -9.15 -3.22
C VAL A 137 -5.62 -8.78 -3.84
N TYR A 138 -6.52 -8.30 -3.01
CA TYR A 138 -7.79 -7.71 -3.42
C TYR A 138 -7.71 -6.20 -3.24
N ALA A 139 -7.80 -5.46 -4.33
CA ALA A 139 -7.67 -4.00 -4.37
C ALA A 139 -9.01 -3.32 -4.64
N GLY A 140 -9.51 -2.57 -3.68
CA GLY A 140 -10.80 -1.88 -3.70
C GLY A 140 -11.76 -2.33 -2.58
N PRO A 141 -12.83 -1.59 -2.39
CA PRO A 141 -13.18 -0.33 -3.04
C PRO A 141 -12.33 0.86 -2.54
N ILE A 142 -12.26 1.94 -3.35
CA ILE A 142 -11.53 3.17 -3.01
C ILE A 142 -12.11 3.80 -1.74
N GLU A 143 -13.41 3.95 -1.69
CA GLU A 143 -14.15 4.63 -0.61
C GLU A 143 -14.57 3.67 0.52
N ALA A 144 -13.72 2.71 0.86
CA ALA A 144 -14.05 1.66 1.83
C ALA A 144 -14.49 2.19 3.20
N THR A 145 -13.94 3.35 3.64
CA THR A 145 -14.31 3.96 4.92
C THR A 145 -15.75 4.48 4.91
N ALA A 146 -16.14 5.20 3.85
CA ALA A 146 -17.50 5.71 3.69
C ALA A 146 -18.50 4.55 3.56
N ILE A 147 -18.18 3.56 2.74
CA ILE A 147 -18.99 2.35 2.56
C ILE A 147 -19.16 1.62 3.88
N GLY A 148 -18.09 1.45 4.65
CA GLY A 148 -18.14 0.80 5.97
C GLY A 148 -19.05 1.53 6.95
N ASN A 149 -19.06 2.85 6.96
CA ASN A 149 -19.95 3.66 7.79
C ASN A 149 -21.41 3.47 7.38
N ILE A 150 -21.72 3.52 6.09
CA ILE A 150 -23.09 3.31 5.57
C ILE A 150 -23.59 1.92 5.97
N VAL A 151 -22.79 0.90 5.67
CA VAL A 151 -23.13 -0.50 5.96
C VAL A 151 -23.38 -0.73 7.47
N THR A 152 -22.57 -0.11 8.32
CA THR A 152 -22.76 -0.21 9.77
C THR A 152 -24.10 0.38 10.21
N GLN A 153 -24.53 1.48 9.61
CA GLN A 153 -25.85 2.08 9.87
C GLN A 153 -26.98 1.20 9.34
N MET A 154 -26.83 0.62 8.16
CA MET A 154 -27.82 -0.30 7.58
C MET A 154 -28.00 -1.56 8.45
N ILE A 155 -26.92 -2.11 9.02
CA ILE A 155 -27.00 -3.21 10.00
C ILE A 155 -27.74 -2.74 11.26
N GLY A 156 -27.41 -1.54 11.77
CA GLY A 156 -28.07 -0.97 12.94
C GLY A 156 -29.57 -0.77 12.75
N ASN A 157 -29.99 -0.42 11.55
CA ASN A 157 -31.40 -0.26 11.15
C ASN A 157 -32.08 -1.57 10.74
N SER A 158 -31.41 -2.71 10.82
CA SER A 158 -31.92 -4.03 10.40
C SER A 158 -32.23 -4.15 8.89
N GLU A 159 -31.65 -3.27 8.05
CA GLU A 159 -31.76 -3.33 6.58
C GLU A 159 -30.80 -4.40 5.99
N ILE A 160 -29.69 -4.66 6.66
CA ILE A 160 -28.73 -5.72 6.38
C ILE A 160 -28.58 -6.55 7.65
N LYS A 161 -28.59 -7.87 7.52
CA LYS A 161 -28.60 -8.78 8.65
C LYS A 161 -27.29 -8.71 9.48
N ASP A 162 -26.14 -8.76 8.80
CA ASP A 162 -24.84 -8.87 9.44
C ASP A 162 -23.69 -8.45 8.50
N ILE A 163 -22.47 -8.43 9.02
CA ILE A 163 -21.26 -8.10 8.28
C ILE A 163 -21.02 -9.08 7.11
N SER A 164 -21.43 -10.35 7.22
CA SER A 164 -21.22 -11.33 6.15
C SER A 164 -22.07 -11.00 4.93
N GLU A 165 -23.34 -10.64 5.15
CA GLU A 165 -24.24 -10.18 4.09
C GLU A 165 -23.73 -8.87 3.47
N ALA A 166 -23.30 -7.92 4.29
CA ALA A 166 -22.72 -6.67 3.86
C ALA A 166 -21.52 -6.87 2.92
N ARG A 167 -20.59 -7.76 3.25
CA ARG A 167 -19.44 -8.09 2.41
C ARG A 167 -19.84 -8.67 1.05
N LYS A 168 -20.90 -9.49 1.00
CA LYS A 168 -21.44 -10.02 -0.27
C LYS A 168 -22.03 -8.92 -1.14
N ILE A 169 -22.74 -7.97 -0.51
CA ILE A 169 -23.31 -6.81 -1.23
C ILE A 169 -22.18 -5.95 -1.79
N ILE A 170 -21.19 -5.61 -0.97
CA ILE A 170 -20.03 -4.80 -1.39
C ILE A 170 -19.32 -5.48 -2.58
N GLY A 171 -19.03 -6.78 -2.48
CA GLY A 171 -18.34 -7.51 -3.55
C GLY A 171 -19.12 -7.61 -4.86
N LYS A 172 -20.44 -7.38 -4.84
CA LYS A 172 -21.27 -7.30 -6.05
C LYS A 172 -21.48 -5.88 -6.58
N SER A 173 -21.27 -4.88 -5.73
CA SER A 173 -21.58 -3.47 -6.01
C SER A 173 -20.37 -2.65 -6.47
N PHE A 174 -19.18 -3.14 -6.17
CA PHE A 174 -17.94 -2.41 -6.46
C PHE A 174 -16.94 -3.32 -7.19
N ASP A 175 -16.21 -2.73 -8.12
CA ASP A 175 -15.11 -3.41 -8.78
C ASP A 175 -13.94 -3.61 -7.79
N ILE A 176 -13.54 -4.87 -7.64
CA ILE A 176 -12.41 -5.27 -6.82
C ILE A 176 -11.42 -6.00 -7.72
N GLU A 177 -10.29 -5.37 -7.98
CA GLU A 177 -9.24 -5.99 -8.77
C GLU A 177 -8.51 -7.06 -7.96
N THR A 178 -8.07 -8.12 -8.64
CA THR A 178 -7.38 -9.25 -8.00
C THR A 178 -6.01 -9.43 -8.62
N PHE A 179 -4.98 -9.49 -7.76
CA PHE A 179 -3.59 -9.72 -8.13
C PHE A 179 -3.10 -11.01 -7.48
N LYS A 180 -2.33 -11.79 -8.23
CA LYS A 180 -1.73 -13.07 -7.77
C LYS A 180 -0.24 -13.09 -8.08
N ALA A 181 0.53 -13.84 -7.26
CA ALA A 181 1.93 -14.12 -7.51
C ALA A 181 2.13 -15.02 -8.72
#